data_a5d5fb5929df8235079ff9d5ccacafe4
#
_entry.id   a5d5fb5929df8235079ff9d5ccacafe4
#
_cell.length_a   1.000
_cell.length_b   1.000
_cell.length_c   1.000
_cell.angle_alpha   90.00
_cell.angle_beta   90.00
_cell.angle_gamma   90.00
#
_symmetry.space_group_name_H-M   'P 1'
#
loop_
_entity.id
_entity.type
_entity.pdbx_description
1 polymer ?
#
loop_
_entity_poly.entity_id
_entity_poly.type
_entity_poly.pdbx_seq_one_letter_code
_entity_poly.pdbx_strand_id
1 'polypeptide(L)'
;MLLIYIGIDLYSMNRGKAMKIETGSTIGVFSPSWCITNEAPEAAARAEKFIRSQGFNVKHGKLWGKADAYVSGSPEERADEFNALLHDPEIRILMASVGGQVTNGMLPYIDYEYYAENPKPVVGMSDVTALLMAIYTKTGVPTYYGSNFVTSYARLNPYRDIALKSLCDVLNFEECYKYIFPEYYSDDVIEWSQELTEEKCIPNEIITLSGGKVSGRLIGGNLYTIGNIWGTPYMPEIRKGDILFIEDTEEWACSVERTLAQLKICGVFDMIGGLIIGKCRQFQHYGTEKTYYEFIYDYLNGPNYPVLAECDFSHCAPMLTLPIGITAKLDADAQTIELVR
;
A
#
# COMPACT_ATOMS: atom_id res chain seq x y z
N MET A 1 20.01 -19.77 32.86
CA MET A 1 19.95 -18.34 33.08
C MET A 1 18.75 -17.84 32.28
N LEU A 2 17.61 -17.64 32.97
CA LEU A 2 16.30 -17.33 32.40
C LEU A 2 16.28 -15.82 32.09
N LEU A 3 16.38 -15.44 30.82
CA LEU A 3 16.12 -14.07 30.39
C LEU A 3 14.59 -13.86 30.35
N ILE A 4 14.07 -13.20 31.37
CA ILE A 4 12.71 -12.69 31.41
C ILE A 4 12.66 -11.54 30.39
N TYR A 5 12.01 -11.76 29.27
CA TYR A 5 11.59 -10.70 28.34
C TYR A 5 10.51 -9.89 29.06
N ILE A 6 10.87 -8.76 29.61
CA ILE A 6 9.90 -7.73 30.01
C ILE A 6 9.49 -7.06 28.67
N GLY A 7 8.41 -7.56 28.08
CA GLY A 7 7.71 -6.89 27.00
C GLY A 7 7.06 -5.64 27.57
N ILE A 8 7.78 -4.53 27.62
CA ILE A 8 7.17 -3.22 27.79
C ILE A 8 6.36 -2.98 26.53
N ASP A 9 5.06 -2.87 26.71
CA ASP A 9 4.12 -2.53 25.64
C ASP A 9 4.37 -1.09 25.19
N LEU A 10 5.37 -0.91 24.33
CA LEU A 10 5.71 0.37 23.68
C LEU A 10 4.53 0.92 22.86
N TYR A 11 3.54 0.08 22.61
CA TYR A 11 2.30 0.43 21.90
C TYR A 11 1.42 1.43 22.67
N SER A 12 1.55 1.48 24.01
CA SER A 12 0.72 2.37 24.85
C SER A 12 1.26 3.80 24.99
N MET A 13 2.54 4.03 24.69
CA MET A 13 3.17 5.33 24.95
C MET A 13 3.07 6.35 23.79
N ASN A 14 2.83 5.90 22.54
CA ASN A 14 2.75 6.79 21.38
C ASN A 14 1.34 6.95 20.78
N ARG A 15 0.27 6.67 21.53
CA ARG A 15 -1.12 7.00 21.14
C ARG A 15 -1.43 8.50 21.01
N GLY A 16 -0.44 9.37 21.01
CA GLY A 16 -0.62 10.77 21.36
C GLY A 16 -0.36 11.83 20.33
N LYS A 17 -0.14 11.57 19.05
CA LYS A 17 -0.30 12.59 17.99
C LYS A 17 -0.52 11.90 16.65
N ALA A 18 -1.77 11.77 16.25
CA ALA A 18 -2.08 11.64 14.83
C ALA A 18 -1.37 12.80 14.11
N MET A 19 -0.37 12.49 13.29
CA MET A 19 0.30 13.52 12.49
C MET A 19 -0.67 13.92 11.38
N LYS A 20 -1.46 14.96 11.66
CA LYS A 20 -2.38 15.54 10.68
C LYS A 20 -1.58 16.13 9.53
N ILE A 21 -2.07 15.90 8.33
CA ILE A 21 -1.60 16.60 7.14
C ILE A 21 -2.59 17.70 6.77
N GLU A 22 -2.06 18.84 6.41
CA GLU A 22 -2.84 20.02 6.06
C GLU A 22 -2.18 20.77 4.91
N THR A 23 -2.88 21.72 4.33
CA THR A 23 -2.32 22.64 3.36
C THR A 23 -1.04 23.26 3.90
N GLY A 24 0.03 23.26 3.12
CA GLY A 24 1.38 23.69 3.52
C GLY A 24 2.27 22.55 4.01
N SER A 25 1.74 21.35 4.29
CA SER A 25 2.58 20.20 4.63
C SER A 25 3.54 19.84 3.49
N THR A 26 4.76 19.45 3.84
CA THR A 26 5.79 19.04 2.87
C THR A 26 5.80 17.52 2.70
N ILE A 27 5.67 17.06 1.47
CA ILE A 27 5.81 15.66 1.07
C ILE A 27 7.25 15.44 0.62
N GLY A 28 7.98 14.55 1.29
CA GLY A 28 9.28 14.05 0.87
C GLY A 28 9.10 12.87 -0.07
N VAL A 29 9.58 12.97 -1.29
CA VAL A 29 9.45 11.90 -2.29
C VAL A 29 10.75 11.12 -2.37
N PHE A 30 10.69 9.82 -2.08
CA PHE A 30 11.82 8.89 -2.14
C PHE A 30 11.66 7.86 -3.26
N SER A 31 12.76 7.30 -3.71
CA SER A 31 12.85 6.39 -4.87
C SER A 31 13.23 4.97 -4.42
N PRO A 32 12.28 4.14 -3.97
CA PRO A 32 12.59 2.85 -3.33
C PRO A 32 13.04 1.76 -4.30
N SER A 33 12.70 1.87 -5.59
CA SER A 33 12.91 0.81 -6.57
C SER A 33 13.08 1.37 -7.98
N TRP A 34 12.05 1.32 -8.84
CA TRP A 34 12.10 1.74 -10.22
C TRP A 34 12.43 3.25 -10.40
N CYS A 35 13.22 3.57 -11.43
CA CYS A 35 13.72 4.92 -11.71
C CYS A 35 12.75 5.79 -12.51
N ILE A 36 11.47 5.76 -12.21
CA ILE A 36 10.40 6.44 -12.97
C ILE A 36 10.63 7.95 -13.14
N THR A 37 11.23 8.61 -12.16
CA THR A 37 11.50 10.06 -12.23
C THR A 37 12.59 10.43 -13.25
N ASN A 38 13.41 9.43 -13.67
CA ASN A 38 14.34 9.55 -14.77
C ASN A 38 13.70 9.15 -16.10
N GLU A 39 12.95 8.04 -16.12
CA GLU A 39 12.36 7.51 -17.35
C GLU A 39 11.15 8.30 -17.84
N ALA A 40 10.39 8.90 -16.93
CA ALA A 40 9.19 9.69 -17.24
C ALA A 40 9.17 11.04 -16.49
N PRO A 41 10.15 11.93 -16.79
CA PRO A 41 10.28 13.20 -16.06
C PRO A 41 9.08 14.13 -16.26
N GLU A 42 8.38 14.07 -17.39
CA GLU A 42 7.17 14.86 -17.65
C GLU A 42 6.00 14.37 -16.78
N ALA A 43 5.87 13.06 -16.56
CA ALA A 43 4.88 12.53 -15.64
C ALA A 43 5.19 12.94 -14.19
N ALA A 44 6.46 12.86 -13.79
CA ALA A 44 6.89 13.31 -12.48
C ALA A 44 6.61 14.81 -12.26
N ALA A 45 6.89 15.66 -13.26
CA ALA A 45 6.57 17.10 -13.22
C ALA A 45 5.05 17.35 -13.17
N ARG A 46 4.24 16.56 -13.88
CA ARG A 46 2.77 16.64 -13.84
C ARG A 46 2.23 16.33 -12.45
N ALA A 47 2.72 15.25 -11.81
CA ALA A 47 2.37 14.87 -10.45
C ALA A 47 2.71 15.98 -9.45
N GLU A 48 3.93 16.53 -9.55
CA GLU A 48 4.36 17.62 -8.67
C GLU A 48 3.51 18.87 -8.86
N LYS A 49 3.23 19.27 -10.11
CA LYS A 49 2.35 20.40 -10.41
C LYS A 49 0.96 20.22 -9.80
N PHE A 50 0.40 19.01 -9.89
CA PHE A 50 -0.89 18.71 -9.28
C PHE A 50 -0.82 18.84 -7.76
N ILE A 51 0.12 18.17 -7.10
CA ILE A 51 0.26 18.18 -5.63
C ILE A 51 0.49 19.60 -5.11
N ARG A 52 1.33 20.40 -5.78
CA ARG A 52 1.52 21.81 -5.41
C ARG A 52 0.25 22.65 -5.62
N SER A 53 -0.55 22.36 -6.65
CA SER A 53 -1.83 23.05 -6.86
C SER A 53 -2.87 22.74 -5.78
N GLN A 54 -2.71 21.61 -5.07
CA GLN A 54 -3.54 21.24 -3.92
C GLN A 54 -3.02 21.84 -2.60
N GLY A 55 -2.00 22.69 -2.68
CA GLY A 55 -1.44 23.43 -1.54
C GLY A 55 -0.38 22.68 -0.73
N PHE A 56 0.15 21.56 -1.21
CA PHE A 56 1.25 20.84 -0.58
C PHE A 56 2.61 21.31 -1.11
N ASN A 57 3.64 21.26 -0.27
CA ASN A 57 5.01 21.40 -0.69
C ASN A 57 5.58 20.02 -1.07
N VAL A 58 6.55 20.00 -1.99
CA VAL A 58 7.24 18.78 -2.45
C VAL A 58 8.75 18.98 -2.29
N LYS A 59 9.40 18.02 -1.64
CA LYS A 59 10.86 17.94 -1.51
C LYS A 59 11.33 16.61 -2.09
N HIS A 60 12.22 16.68 -3.07
CA HIS A 60 12.76 15.50 -3.73
C HIS A 60 13.89 14.89 -2.92
N GLY A 61 13.96 13.57 -2.91
CA GLY A 61 15.13 12.84 -2.46
C GLY A 61 16.31 12.97 -3.43
N LYS A 62 17.48 12.52 -2.98
CA LYS A 62 18.74 12.65 -3.75
C LYS A 62 18.80 11.80 -5.03
N LEU A 63 17.91 10.79 -5.15
CA LEU A 63 17.83 9.90 -6.30
C LEU A 63 16.78 10.33 -7.35
N TRP A 64 16.06 11.42 -7.09
CA TRP A 64 15.14 11.99 -8.08
C TRP A 64 15.87 12.30 -9.38
N GLY A 65 15.35 11.79 -10.51
CA GLY A 65 15.93 11.94 -11.84
C GLY A 65 17.18 11.09 -12.10
N LYS A 66 17.56 10.19 -11.17
CA LYS A 66 18.67 9.26 -11.37
C LYS A 66 18.18 7.88 -11.80
N ALA A 67 19.05 7.17 -12.52
CA ALA A 67 18.88 5.79 -12.91
C ALA A 67 20.22 5.05 -12.83
N ASP A 68 20.17 3.81 -12.36
CA ASP A 68 21.21 2.81 -12.45
C ASP A 68 20.57 1.53 -13.01
N ALA A 69 20.66 1.34 -14.32
CA ALA A 69 19.90 0.36 -15.08
C ALA A 69 18.38 0.51 -14.83
N TYR A 70 17.74 -0.48 -14.19
CA TYR A 70 16.30 -0.51 -13.94
C TYR A 70 15.89 0.06 -12.56
N VAL A 71 16.83 0.59 -11.79
CA VAL A 71 16.61 1.11 -10.43
C VAL A 71 17.13 2.54 -10.28
N SER A 72 16.72 3.20 -9.22
CA SER A 72 17.17 4.58 -8.94
C SER A 72 18.58 4.66 -8.33
N GLY A 73 19.09 3.55 -7.79
CA GLY A 73 20.40 3.43 -7.15
C GLY A 73 20.55 2.13 -6.38
N SER A 74 21.71 1.93 -5.74
CA SER A 74 21.97 0.73 -4.91
C SER A 74 20.99 0.62 -3.73
N PRO A 75 20.85 -0.56 -3.10
CA PRO A 75 20.03 -0.71 -1.89
C PRO A 75 20.36 0.29 -0.78
N GLU A 76 21.66 0.50 -0.54
CA GLU A 76 22.16 1.45 0.46
C GLU A 76 21.83 2.89 0.09
N GLU A 77 22.02 3.28 -1.18
CA GLU A 77 21.70 4.64 -1.63
C GLU A 77 20.21 4.96 -1.50
N ARG A 78 19.33 3.98 -1.80
CA ARG A 78 17.87 4.13 -1.67
C ARG A 78 17.45 4.26 -0.20
N ALA A 79 18.07 3.48 0.69
CA ALA A 79 17.84 3.59 2.12
C ALA A 79 18.38 4.90 2.70
N ASP A 80 19.57 5.34 2.29
CA ASP A 80 20.14 6.63 2.69
C ASP A 80 19.26 7.81 2.25
N GLU A 81 18.64 7.73 1.06
CA GLU A 81 17.67 8.74 0.62
C GLU A 81 16.47 8.78 1.55
N PHE A 82 15.87 7.61 1.84
CA PHE A 82 14.74 7.51 2.75
C PHE A 82 15.09 8.04 4.14
N ASN A 83 16.22 7.63 4.72
CA ASN A 83 16.66 8.06 6.03
C ASN A 83 16.93 9.56 6.08
N ALA A 84 17.55 10.14 5.03
CA ALA A 84 17.77 11.59 4.96
C ALA A 84 16.45 12.39 4.95
N LEU A 85 15.42 11.92 4.22
CA LEU A 85 14.11 12.54 4.23
C LEU A 85 13.36 12.29 5.55
N LEU A 86 13.57 11.15 6.17
CA LEU A 86 13.02 10.84 7.50
C LEU A 86 13.56 11.80 8.57
N HIS A 87 14.87 12.08 8.54
CA HIS A 87 15.52 12.98 9.51
C HIS A 87 15.21 14.47 9.26
N ASP A 88 14.70 14.82 8.08
CA ASP A 88 14.41 16.22 7.73
C ASP A 88 13.15 16.73 8.46
N PRO A 89 13.28 17.73 9.37
CA PRO A 89 12.15 18.22 10.17
C PRO A 89 11.08 18.97 9.35
N GLU A 90 11.39 19.40 8.12
CA GLU A 90 10.42 20.07 7.24
C GLU A 90 9.42 19.07 6.63
N ILE A 91 9.79 17.78 6.54
CA ILE A 91 8.98 16.76 5.90
C ILE A 91 7.95 16.22 6.88
N ARG A 92 6.68 16.18 6.43
CA ARG A 92 5.55 15.66 7.18
C ARG A 92 5.09 14.29 6.72
N ILE A 93 5.31 13.95 5.46
CA ILE A 93 4.91 12.67 4.83
C ILE A 93 6.07 12.19 3.98
N LEU A 94 6.35 10.90 4.03
CA LEU A 94 7.27 10.21 3.13
C LEU A 94 6.44 9.44 2.10
N MET A 95 6.62 9.73 0.83
CA MET A 95 5.87 9.10 -0.25
C MET A 95 6.81 8.50 -1.29
N ALA A 96 6.57 7.25 -1.66
CA ALA A 96 7.32 6.60 -2.72
C ALA A 96 7.04 7.24 -4.07
N SER A 97 8.07 7.46 -4.88
CA SER A 97 7.91 7.92 -6.28
C SER A 97 7.11 6.91 -7.09
N VAL A 98 7.44 5.64 -6.95
CA VAL A 98 6.79 4.45 -7.53
C VAL A 98 7.28 3.22 -6.79
N GLY A 99 6.64 2.06 -7.01
CA GLY A 99 7.15 0.75 -6.63
C GLY A 99 8.24 0.23 -7.57
N GLY A 100 8.15 -1.02 -7.94
CA GLY A 100 9.11 -1.76 -8.79
C GLY A 100 9.20 -3.21 -8.37
N GLN A 101 10.42 -3.74 -8.12
CA GLN A 101 10.60 -5.15 -7.76
C GLN A 101 11.70 -5.41 -6.71
N VAL A 102 12.39 -4.37 -6.22
CA VAL A 102 13.59 -4.54 -5.39
C VAL A 102 13.64 -3.69 -4.12
N THR A 103 12.50 -3.17 -3.67
CA THR A 103 12.38 -2.38 -2.43
C THR A 103 12.89 -3.19 -1.22
N ASN A 104 12.71 -4.50 -1.21
CA ASN A 104 13.16 -5.39 -0.14
C ASN A 104 14.67 -5.31 0.12
N GLY A 105 15.48 -4.99 -0.88
CA GLY A 105 16.94 -4.86 -0.74
C GLY A 105 17.38 -3.73 0.21
N MET A 106 16.57 -2.67 0.35
CA MET A 106 16.91 -1.52 1.21
C MET A 106 16.54 -1.73 2.68
N LEU A 107 15.72 -2.73 3.02
CA LEU A 107 15.16 -2.93 4.35
C LEU A 107 16.23 -3.04 5.47
N PRO A 108 17.40 -3.70 5.28
CA PRO A 108 18.42 -3.79 6.32
C PRO A 108 19.08 -2.46 6.70
N TYR A 109 18.94 -1.43 5.87
CA TYR A 109 19.64 -0.14 6.01
C TYR A 109 18.72 1.00 6.47
N ILE A 110 17.42 0.72 6.76
CA ILE A 110 16.47 1.69 7.27
C ILE A 110 16.73 1.98 8.74
N ASP A 111 16.66 3.26 9.12
CA ASP A 111 16.79 3.71 10.51
C ASP A 111 15.46 3.55 11.27
N TYR A 112 15.17 2.30 11.64
CA TYR A 112 13.93 1.95 12.37
C TYR A 112 13.90 2.55 13.79
N GLU A 113 15.06 2.75 14.43
CA GLU A 113 15.14 3.30 15.78
C GLU A 113 14.70 4.76 15.77
N TYR A 114 15.29 5.55 14.86
CA TYR A 114 14.88 6.95 14.71
C TYR A 114 13.42 7.07 14.26
N TYR A 115 12.98 6.19 13.34
CA TYR A 115 11.58 6.18 12.90
C TYR A 115 10.60 5.94 14.06
N ALA A 116 10.90 5.00 14.96
CA ALA A 116 10.06 4.69 16.12
C ALA A 116 9.90 5.89 17.06
N GLU A 117 10.95 6.69 17.20
CA GLU A 117 10.95 7.91 18.05
C GLU A 117 10.33 9.13 17.33
N ASN A 118 10.50 9.22 16.02
CA ASN A 118 10.10 10.36 15.19
C ASN A 118 9.25 9.90 13.99
N PRO A 119 8.10 9.26 14.20
CA PRO A 119 7.34 8.66 13.13
C PRO A 119 6.77 9.71 12.17
N LYS A 120 6.81 9.40 10.87
CA LYS A 120 6.13 10.14 9.80
C LYS A 120 5.28 9.17 9.00
N PRO A 121 4.10 9.55 8.49
CA PRO A 121 3.36 8.69 7.57
C PRO A 121 4.24 8.29 6.38
N VAL A 122 4.35 6.98 6.14
CA VAL A 122 5.00 6.43 4.93
C VAL A 122 3.92 5.86 4.04
N VAL A 123 3.91 6.32 2.79
CA VAL A 123 2.87 6.02 1.81
C VAL A 123 3.47 5.44 0.54
N GLY A 124 2.82 4.42 0.00
CA GLY A 124 3.17 3.81 -1.29
C GLY A 124 2.39 2.53 -1.54
N MET A 125 2.53 1.96 -2.72
CA MET A 125 1.86 0.71 -3.12
C MET A 125 2.81 -0.21 -3.89
N SER A 126 2.30 -1.38 -4.28
CA SER A 126 3.05 -2.35 -5.06
C SER A 126 4.27 -2.88 -4.29
N ASP A 127 5.45 -2.87 -4.87
CA ASP A 127 6.72 -3.28 -4.26
C ASP A 127 7.06 -2.50 -2.96
N VAL A 128 6.48 -1.30 -2.76
CA VAL A 128 6.62 -0.53 -1.50
C VAL A 128 5.99 -1.28 -0.31
N THR A 129 5.11 -2.25 -0.55
CA THR A 129 4.59 -3.16 0.49
C THR A 129 5.69 -3.70 1.39
N ALA A 130 6.85 -4.04 0.81
CA ALA A 130 8.00 -4.55 1.57
C ALA A 130 8.46 -3.56 2.64
N LEU A 131 8.60 -2.28 2.29
CA LEU A 131 9.01 -1.23 3.23
C LEU A 131 7.92 -0.92 4.26
N LEU A 132 6.65 -0.84 3.82
CA LEU A 132 5.52 -0.57 4.71
C LEU A 132 5.38 -1.66 5.78
N MET A 133 5.46 -2.93 5.38
CA MET A 133 5.44 -4.08 6.28
C MET A 133 6.63 -4.08 7.24
N ALA A 134 7.83 -3.79 6.72
CA ALA A 134 9.06 -3.75 7.52
C ALA A 134 9.00 -2.68 8.62
N ILE A 135 8.58 -1.46 8.27
CA ILE A 135 8.42 -0.37 9.24
C ILE A 135 7.41 -0.76 10.31
N TYR A 136 6.24 -1.24 9.89
CA TYR A 136 5.22 -1.67 10.86
C TYR A 136 5.73 -2.81 11.76
N THR A 137 6.41 -3.79 11.21
CA THR A 137 6.97 -4.93 11.98
C THR A 137 7.99 -4.50 13.01
N LYS A 138 8.90 -3.59 12.63
CA LYS A 138 10.01 -3.15 13.48
C LYS A 138 9.61 -2.13 14.54
N THR A 139 8.58 -1.32 14.27
CA THR A 139 8.27 -0.14 15.09
C THR A 139 6.86 -0.18 15.71
N GLY A 140 5.95 -0.99 15.17
CA GLY A 140 4.54 -0.99 15.53
C GLY A 140 3.77 0.24 15.02
N VAL A 141 4.43 1.18 14.33
CA VAL A 141 3.80 2.39 13.80
C VAL A 141 3.05 2.06 12.51
N PRO A 142 1.78 2.46 12.39
CA PRO A 142 1.02 2.24 11.16
C PRO A 142 1.67 2.88 9.93
N THR A 143 1.60 2.18 8.80
CA THR A 143 2.02 2.64 7.48
C THR A 143 0.83 2.61 6.52
N TYR A 144 0.95 3.20 5.33
CA TYR A 144 -0.20 3.46 4.48
C TYR A 144 0.00 2.88 3.08
N TYR A 145 -0.72 1.80 2.79
CA TYR A 145 -0.82 1.25 1.45
C TYR A 145 -1.73 2.15 0.62
N GLY A 146 -1.16 2.90 -0.31
CA GLY A 146 -1.88 3.94 -1.04
C GLY A 146 -1.05 4.52 -2.17
N SER A 147 -1.38 5.72 -2.59
CA SER A 147 -0.80 6.38 -3.76
C SER A 147 0.72 6.37 -3.79
N ASN A 148 1.30 6.01 -4.93
CA ASN A 148 2.66 6.42 -5.30
C ASN A 148 2.62 7.80 -5.94
N PHE A 149 3.66 8.60 -5.77
CA PHE A 149 3.68 10.00 -6.19
C PHE A 149 3.43 10.17 -7.69
N VAL A 150 4.20 9.48 -8.53
CA VAL A 150 4.08 9.64 -9.98
C VAL A 150 2.85 8.92 -10.51
N THR A 151 2.70 7.62 -10.26
CA THR A 151 1.68 6.80 -10.90
C THR A 151 0.24 7.07 -10.44
N SER A 152 0.07 7.75 -9.32
CA SER A 152 -1.25 8.16 -8.86
C SER A 152 -1.58 9.61 -9.25
N TYR A 153 -0.61 10.53 -9.10
CA TYR A 153 -0.89 11.96 -9.23
C TYR A 153 -0.53 12.56 -10.61
N ALA A 154 0.19 11.83 -11.45
CA ALA A 154 0.35 12.21 -12.85
C ALA A 154 -0.87 11.87 -13.71
N ARG A 155 -1.84 11.11 -13.21
CA ARG A 155 -3.11 10.78 -13.89
C ARG A 155 -3.99 12.00 -14.13
N LEU A 156 -5.04 11.81 -14.92
CA LEU A 156 -6.09 12.82 -15.11
C LEU A 156 -7.17 12.71 -14.03
N ASN A 157 -8.01 13.74 -13.96
CA ASN A 157 -9.22 13.72 -13.14
C ASN A 157 -10.23 12.71 -13.73
N PRO A 158 -11.07 12.09 -12.86
CA PRO A 158 -11.19 12.35 -11.41
C PRO A 158 -10.25 11.51 -10.55
N TYR A 159 -9.48 10.58 -11.11
CA TYR A 159 -8.79 9.51 -10.40
C TYR A 159 -7.75 10.02 -9.40
N ARG A 160 -6.91 11.00 -9.81
CA ARG A 160 -5.90 11.58 -8.91
C ARG A 160 -6.51 12.37 -7.74
N ASP A 161 -7.65 13.04 -7.98
CA ASP A 161 -8.33 13.82 -6.93
C ASP A 161 -8.95 12.89 -5.87
N ILE A 162 -9.57 11.77 -6.31
CA ILE A 162 -10.12 10.75 -5.41
C ILE A 162 -9.00 10.09 -4.60
N ALA A 163 -7.87 9.78 -5.24
CA ALA A 163 -6.73 9.18 -4.58
C ALA A 163 -6.11 10.11 -3.51
N LEU A 164 -5.94 11.40 -3.82
CA LEU A 164 -5.43 12.38 -2.86
C LEU A 164 -6.43 12.59 -1.71
N LYS A 165 -7.73 12.69 -2.03
CA LYS A 165 -8.78 12.81 -1.01
C LYS A 165 -8.75 11.62 -0.05
N SER A 166 -8.68 10.39 -0.57
CA SER A 166 -8.61 9.19 0.25
C SER A 166 -7.38 9.20 1.17
N LEU A 167 -6.21 9.60 0.66
CA LEU A 167 -4.99 9.74 1.46
C LEU A 167 -5.19 10.75 2.60
N CYS A 168 -5.71 11.94 2.29
CA CYS A 168 -5.95 12.99 3.28
C CYS A 168 -6.95 12.55 4.35
N ASP A 169 -8.05 11.94 3.93
CA ASP A 169 -9.09 11.46 4.86
C ASP A 169 -8.53 10.39 5.81
N VAL A 170 -7.80 9.40 5.27
CA VAL A 170 -7.23 8.30 6.06
C VAL A 170 -6.11 8.77 7.00
N LEU A 171 -5.32 9.76 6.62
CA LEU A 171 -4.30 10.32 7.50
C LEU A 171 -4.91 11.18 8.62
N ASN A 172 -6.06 11.80 8.38
CA ASN A 172 -6.64 12.80 9.27
C ASN A 172 -7.85 12.31 10.09
N PHE A 173 -8.37 11.08 9.88
CA PHE A 173 -9.54 10.63 10.64
C PHE A 173 -9.25 10.57 12.15
N GLU A 174 -10.24 10.89 12.97
CA GLU A 174 -10.08 10.97 14.42
C GLU A 174 -10.57 9.71 15.13
N GLU A 175 -11.82 9.35 14.98
CA GLU A 175 -12.44 8.20 15.68
C GLU A 175 -12.73 7.05 14.71
N CYS A 176 -13.38 7.36 13.59
CA CYS A 176 -13.70 6.39 12.55
C CYS A 176 -13.69 7.02 11.15
N TYR A 177 -13.46 6.18 10.15
CA TYR A 177 -13.53 6.57 8.74
C TYR A 177 -14.15 5.43 7.94
N LYS A 178 -15.29 5.70 7.31
CA LYS A 178 -15.97 4.75 6.43
C LYS A 178 -15.58 5.04 4.99
N TYR A 179 -15.07 4.01 4.29
CA TYR A 179 -14.74 4.14 2.89
C TYR A 179 -15.98 4.37 2.03
N ILE A 180 -15.82 5.24 1.04
CA ILE A 180 -16.78 5.46 -0.04
C ILE A 180 -16.07 4.98 -1.31
N PHE A 181 -16.58 3.90 -1.89
CA PHE A 181 -16.07 3.40 -3.16
C PHE A 181 -16.49 4.31 -4.31
N PRO A 182 -15.61 4.57 -5.29
CA PRO A 182 -15.93 5.40 -6.44
C PRO A 182 -16.98 4.75 -7.33
N GLU A 183 -17.73 5.56 -8.09
CA GLU A 183 -18.73 5.06 -9.04
C GLU A 183 -18.11 4.44 -10.30
N TYR A 184 -16.87 4.83 -10.62
CA TYR A 184 -16.14 4.40 -11.81
C TYR A 184 -14.68 4.14 -11.47
N TYR A 185 -14.06 3.24 -12.24
CA TYR A 185 -12.64 2.96 -12.17
C TYR A 185 -12.03 2.89 -13.58
N SER A 186 -10.70 2.89 -13.67
CA SER A 186 -9.94 2.63 -14.88
C SER A 186 -8.92 1.52 -14.64
N ASP A 187 -8.85 0.58 -15.57
CA ASP A 187 -7.85 -0.49 -15.65
C ASP A 187 -6.75 -0.20 -16.69
N ASP A 188 -6.70 1.03 -17.21
CA ASP A 188 -5.75 1.38 -18.25
C ASP A 188 -4.30 1.27 -17.77
N VAL A 189 -3.48 0.66 -18.61
CA VAL A 189 -2.03 0.69 -18.48
C VAL A 189 -1.53 1.99 -19.11
N ILE A 190 -0.89 2.81 -18.28
CA ILE A 190 -0.37 4.10 -18.72
C ILE A 190 1.11 3.96 -19.04
N GLU A 191 1.47 4.30 -20.28
CA GLU A 191 2.85 4.49 -20.68
C GLU A 191 3.31 5.89 -20.23
N TRP A 192 3.98 5.95 -19.08
CA TRP A 192 4.29 7.21 -18.39
C TRP A 192 5.23 8.14 -19.16
N SER A 193 6.02 7.61 -20.09
CA SER A 193 6.92 8.36 -20.97
C SER A 193 6.18 9.06 -22.12
N GLN A 194 4.89 8.75 -22.31
CA GLN A 194 4.06 9.31 -23.38
C GLN A 194 3.08 10.37 -22.88
N GLU A 195 2.47 11.09 -23.82
CA GLU A 195 1.38 12.01 -23.52
C GLU A 195 0.16 11.24 -23.00
N LEU A 196 -0.47 11.77 -21.94
CA LEU A 196 -1.66 11.15 -21.38
C LEU A 196 -2.85 11.32 -22.32
N THR A 197 -3.58 10.24 -22.53
CA THR A 197 -4.90 10.22 -23.13
C THR A 197 -5.98 10.10 -22.06
N GLU A 198 -7.24 10.34 -22.45
CA GLU A 198 -8.38 10.05 -21.57
C GLU A 198 -8.38 8.58 -21.16
N GLU A 199 -8.55 8.34 -19.89
CA GLU A 199 -8.61 7.00 -19.31
C GLU A 199 -10.03 6.44 -19.41
N LYS A 200 -10.16 5.10 -19.50
CA LYS A 200 -11.45 4.43 -19.45
C LYS A 200 -12.23 4.82 -18.20
N CYS A 201 -13.54 4.84 -18.34
CA CYS A 201 -14.47 5.08 -17.26
C CYS A 201 -15.39 3.85 -17.16
N ILE A 202 -14.98 2.87 -16.35
CA ILE A 202 -15.68 1.59 -16.18
C ILE A 202 -16.56 1.68 -14.94
N PRO A 203 -17.87 1.34 -15.02
CA PRO A 203 -18.71 1.28 -13.82
C PRO A 203 -18.14 0.36 -12.76
N ASN A 204 -18.08 0.85 -11.53
CA ASN A 204 -17.50 0.14 -10.41
C ASN A 204 -18.53 -0.77 -9.73
N GLU A 205 -18.10 -1.96 -9.34
CA GLU A 205 -18.91 -2.92 -8.59
C GLU A 205 -18.04 -3.60 -7.53
N ILE A 206 -18.47 -3.55 -6.29
CA ILE A 206 -17.87 -4.30 -5.18
C ILE A 206 -18.60 -5.63 -5.05
N ILE A 207 -17.86 -6.71 -4.91
CA ILE A 207 -18.42 -8.08 -4.93
C ILE A 207 -18.30 -8.73 -3.55
N THR A 208 -19.43 -9.21 -3.02
CA THR A 208 -19.44 -10.05 -1.83
C THR A 208 -19.31 -11.52 -2.24
N LEU A 209 -18.17 -12.15 -1.90
CA LEU A 209 -17.94 -13.56 -2.15
C LEU A 209 -18.36 -14.43 -0.96
N SER A 210 -18.19 -13.94 0.26
CA SER A 210 -18.66 -14.56 1.49
C SER A 210 -19.17 -13.48 2.43
N GLY A 211 -20.41 -13.62 2.91
CA GLY A 211 -21.05 -12.66 3.81
C GLY A 211 -20.49 -12.71 5.23
N GLY A 212 -20.99 -11.80 6.07
CA GLY A 212 -20.63 -11.72 7.47
C GLY A 212 -19.89 -10.45 7.86
N LYS A 213 -19.53 -10.36 9.14
CA LYS A 213 -18.90 -9.18 9.74
C LYS A 213 -17.72 -9.57 10.60
N VAL A 214 -16.65 -8.77 10.55
CA VAL A 214 -15.49 -8.93 11.40
C VAL A 214 -14.90 -7.58 11.77
N SER A 215 -14.26 -7.51 12.93
CA SER A 215 -13.38 -6.40 13.31
C SER A 215 -12.01 -6.96 13.60
N GLY A 216 -10.99 -6.41 12.98
CA GLY A 216 -9.61 -6.88 13.10
C GLY A 216 -8.61 -5.85 12.59
N ARG A 217 -7.34 -6.13 12.83
CA ARG A 217 -6.25 -5.32 12.34
C ARG A 217 -6.08 -5.53 10.83
N LEU A 218 -5.98 -4.43 10.06
CA LEU A 218 -5.64 -4.49 8.64
C LEU A 218 -4.18 -4.84 8.44
N ILE A 219 -3.92 -5.89 7.68
CA ILE A 219 -2.59 -6.32 7.24
C ILE A 219 -2.69 -6.70 5.77
N GLY A 220 -1.80 -6.21 4.93
CA GLY A 220 -1.87 -6.56 3.52
C GLY A 220 -1.07 -5.63 2.62
N GLY A 221 -1.33 -5.74 1.33
CA GLY A 221 -0.67 -5.02 0.26
C GLY A 221 -0.62 -5.84 -1.03
N ASN A 222 0.41 -5.63 -1.82
CA ASN A 222 0.64 -6.38 -3.03
C ASN A 222 1.02 -7.84 -2.70
N LEU A 223 0.26 -8.80 -3.26
CA LEU A 223 0.37 -10.22 -2.93
C LEU A 223 1.72 -10.80 -3.33
N TYR A 224 2.22 -10.46 -4.52
CA TYR A 224 3.53 -10.91 -5.00
C TYR A 224 4.65 -10.43 -4.07
N THR A 225 4.61 -9.17 -3.66
CA THR A 225 5.60 -8.58 -2.74
C THR A 225 5.55 -9.21 -1.35
N ILE A 226 4.34 -9.50 -0.83
CA ILE A 226 4.17 -10.24 0.43
C ILE A 226 4.88 -11.59 0.36
N GLY A 227 4.71 -12.33 -0.75
CA GLY A 227 5.41 -13.60 -0.96
C GLY A 227 6.93 -13.46 -0.92
N ASN A 228 7.48 -12.37 -1.46
CA ASN A 228 8.92 -12.13 -1.53
C ASN A 228 9.57 -11.77 -0.18
N ILE A 229 8.81 -11.26 0.78
CA ILE A 229 9.32 -10.95 2.13
C ILE A 229 8.87 -11.96 3.19
N TRP A 230 8.08 -12.96 2.80
CA TRP A 230 7.56 -13.97 3.72
C TRP A 230 8.68 -14.78 4.39
N GLY A 231 8.58 -14.94 5.70
CA GLY A 231 9.59 -15.65 6.49
C GLY A 231 10.82 -14.83 6.85
N THR A 232 10.88 -13.57 6.44
CA THR A 232 11.94 -12.64 6.86
C THR A 232 11.55 -11.92 8.17
N PRO A 233 12.51 -11.32 8.90
CA PRO A 233 12.23 -10.54 10.10
C PRO A 233 11.54 -9.19 9.82
N TYR A 234 11.13 -8.95 8.57
CA TYR A 234 10.45 -7.74 8.09
C TYR A 234 8.97 -7.97 7.80
N MET A 235 8.53 -9.23 7.76
CA MET A 235 7.11 -9.57 7.62
C MET A 235 6.42 -9.56 8.98
N PRO A 236 5.29 -8.85 9.16
CA PRO A 236 4.56 -8.89 10.43
C PRO A 236 3.93 -10.27 10.67
N GLU A 237 3.87 -10.66 11.92
CA GLU A 237 3.12 -11.84 12.33
C GLU A 237 1.63 -11.64 12.01
N ILE A 238 1.04 -12.62 11.34
CA ILE A 238 -0.40 -12.68 11.15
C ILE A 238 -1.05 -13.22 12.42
N ARG A 239 -2.01 -12.48 12.96
CA ARG A 239 -2.69 -12.79 14.21
C ARG A 239 -4.11 -13.28 13.97
N LYS A 240 -4.62 -14.04 14.92
CA LYS A 240 -6.00 -14.50 14.84
C LYS A 240 -6.97 -13.32 14.80
N GLY A 241 -7.83 -13.32 13.77
CA GLY A 241 -8.81 -12.28 13.55
C GLY A 241 -8.33 -11.08 12.73
N ASP A 242 -7.07 -11.06 12.24
CA ASP A 242 -6.62 -10.02 11.31
C ASP A 242 -7.48 -10.01 10.05
N ILE A 243 -7.64 -8.85 9.45
CA ILE A 243 -8.24 -8.68 8.14
C ILE A 243 -7.09 -8.54 7.13
N LEU A 244 -6.93 -9.56 6.30
CA LEU A 244 -5.95 -9.53 5.21
C LEU A 244 -6.53 -8.77 4.03
N PHE A 245 -5.77 -7.82 3.47
CA PHE A 245 -6.09 -7.22 2.18
C PHE A 245 -4.98 -7.49 1.18
N ILE A 246 -5.35 -7.90 -0.03
CA ILE A 246 -4.42 -8.28 -1.09
C ILE A 246 -4.87 -7.72 -2.44
N GLU A 247 -3.92 -7.33 -3.26
CA GLU A 247 -4.13 -6.97 -4.66
C GLU A 247 -2.92 -7.39 -5.48
N ASP A 248 -3.05 -7.39 -6.80
CA ASP A 248 -1.93 -7.64 -7.70
C ASP A 248 -2.13 -6.94 -9.04
N THR A 249 -1.13 -7.00 -9.91
CA THR A 249 -1.19 -6.47 -11.27
C THR A 249 -0.36 -7.33 -12.21
N GLU A 250 -0.90 -7.60 -13.41
CA GLU A 250 -0.19 -8.28 -14.51
C GLU A 250 0.34 -9.67 -14.15
N GLU A 251 -0.07 -10.24 -13.00
CA GLU A 251 0.40 -11.52 -12.51
C GLU A 251 -0.28 -12.70 -13.23
N TRP A 252 0.50 -13.74 -13.43
CA TRP A 252 0.04 -15.00 -13.98
C TRP A 252 -0.69 -15.82 -12.92
N ALA A 253 -1.76 -16.51 -13.27
CA ALA A 253 -2.51 -17.36 -12.36
C ALA A 253 -1.61 -18.34 -11.57
N CYS A 254 -0.59 -18.92 -12.20
CA CYS A 254 0.37 -19.81 -11.53
C CYS A 254 1.27 -19.10 -10.53
N SER A 255 1.56 -17.82 -10.73
CA SER A 255 2.31 -16.97 -9.78
C SER A 255 1.47 -16.68 -8.54
N VAL A 256 0.22 -16.29 -8.76
CA VAL A 256 -0.77 -16.08 -7.70
C VAL A 256 -0.98 -17.36 -6.89
N GLU A 257 -1.20 -18.51 -7.56
CA GLU A 257 -1.35 -19.81 -6.89
C GLU A 257 -0.15 -20.15 -6.01
N ARG A 258 1.06 -19.96 -6.50
CA ARG A 258 2.29 -20.22 -5.73
C ARG A 258 2.34 -19.41 -4.44
N THR A 259 1.99 -18.12 -4.49
CA THR A 259 1.97 -17.27 -3.30
C THR A 259 0.83 -17.67 -2.36
N LEU A 260 -0.36 -17.95 -2.87
CA LEU A 260 -1.48 -18.45 -2.07
C LEU A 260 -1.13 -19.79 -1.39
N ALA A 261 -0.44 -20.70 -2.10
CA ALA A 261 0.03 -21.97 -1.56
C ALA A 261 1.00 -21.75 -0.38
N GLN A 262 1.95 -20.83 -0.53
CA GLN A 262 2.87 -20.46 0.54
C GLN A 262 2.14 -19.95 1.76
N LEU A 263 1.22 -19.00 1.60
CA LEU A 263 0.42 -18.44 2.69
C LEU A 263 -0.45 -19.52 3.36
N LYS A 264 -1.03 -20.43 2.58
CA LYS A 264 -1.84 -21.54 3.08
C LYS A 264 -1.03 -22.54 3.90
N ILE A 265 0.16 -22.94 3.42
CA ILE A 265 1.07 -23.81 4.15
C ILE A 265 1.52 -23.17 5.47
N CYS A 266 1.67 -21.85 5.50
CA CYS A 266 1.99 -21.08 6.71
C CYS A 266 0.78 -20.85 7.63
N GLY A 267 -0.41 -21.36 7.30
CA GLY A 267 -1.62 -21.27 8.14
C GLY A 267 -2.29 -19.89 8.16
N VAL A 268 -1.94 -18.98 7.23
CA VAL A 268 -2.45 -17.60 7.21
C VAL A 268 -3.97 -17.58 7.13
N PHE A 269 -4.55 -18.38 6.23
CA PHE A 269 -6.00 -18.42 5.99
C PHE A 269 -6.81 -19.06 7.12
N ASP A 270 -6.15 -19.77 8.04
CA ASP A 270 -6.76 -20.29 9.27
C ASP A 270 -6.73 -19.25 10.42
N MET A 271 -5.86 -18.23 10.29
CA MET A 271 -5.67 -17.19 11.30
C MET A 271 -6.51 -15.95 11.05
N ILE A 272 -6.70 -15.56 9.78
CA ILE A 272 -7.42 -14.33 9.44
C ILE A 272 -8.92 -14.44 9.78
N GLY A 273 -9.52 -13.29 10.10
CA GLY A 273 -10.96 -13.17 10.34
C GLY A 273 -11.73 -12.60 9.15
N GLY A 274 -11.03 -12.08 8.12
CA GLY A 274 -11.63 -11.56 6.90
C GLY A 274 -10.61 -11.34 5.80
N LEU A 275 -11.10 -11.28 4.56
CA LEU A 275 -10.27 -11.05 3.37
C LEU A 275 -10.87 -9.95 2.51
N ILE A 276 -10.03 -9.02 2.08
CA ILE A 276 -10.39 -7.97 1.12
C ILE A 276 -9.49 -8.11 -0.09
N ILE A 277 -10.08 -8.27 -1.28
CA ILE A 277 -9.37 -8.48 -2.53
C ILE A 277 -9.54 -7.22 -3.38
N GLY A 278 -8.44 -6.58 -3.72
CA GLY A 278 -8.42 -5.46 -4.66
C GLY A 278 -8.58 -5.94 -6.11
N LYS A 279 -8.92 -5.02 -7.00
CA LYS A 279 -8.92 -5.27 -8.44
C LYS A 279 -7.53 -5.72 -8.90
N CYS A 280 -7.46 -6.64 -9.85
CA CYS A 280 -6.21 -7.02 -10.48
C CYS A 280 -6.20 -6.52 -11.93
N ARG A 281 -5.41 -5.47 -12.19
CA ARG A 281 -5.22 -4.97 -13.55
C ARG A 281 -4.48 -6.02 -14.38
N GLN A 282 -5.06 -6.41 -15.53
CA GLN A 282 -4.45 -7.35 -16.49
C GLN A 282 -4.01 -8.70 -15.88
N PHE A 283 -4.90 -9.33 -15.08
CA PHE A 283 -4.66 -10.69 -14.63
C PHE A 283 -4.42 -11.64 -15.82
N GLN A 284 -3.30 -12.37 -15.79
CA GLN A 284 -2.89 -13.28 -16.85
C GLN A 284 -3.47 -14.67 -16.59
N HIS A 285 -4.58 -15.00 -17.23
CA HIS A 285 -5.40 -16.17 -16.97
C HIS A 285 -4.70 -17.52 -17.18
N TYR A 286 -3.74 -17.61 -18.09
CA TYR A 286 -2.95 -18.80 -18.38
C TYR A 286 -3.80 -20.08 -18.55
N GLY A 287 -4.94 -19.96 -19.25
CA GLY A 287 -5.86 -21.05 -19.54
C GLY A 287 -6.99 -21.27 -18.52
N THR A 288 -7.04 -20.50 -17.43
CA THR A 288 -8.25 -20.40 -16.60
C THR A 288 -9.21 -19.37 -17.21
N GLU A 289 -10.52 -19.58 -17.04
CA GLU A 289 -11.55 -18.59 -17.43
C GLU A 289 -11.98 -17.71 -16.25
N LYS A 290 -11.38 -17.93 -15.05
CA LYS A 290 -11.75 -17.22 -13.82
C LYS A 290 -11.13 -15.85 -13.76
N THR A 291 -11.85 -14.90 -13.19
CA THR A 291 -11.29 -13.62 -12.74
C THR A 291 -10.30 -13.81 -11.59
N TYR A 292 -9.52 -12.79 -11.27
CA TYR A 292 -8.53 -12.83 -10.18
C TYR A 292 -9.17 -13.22 -8.84
N TYR A 293 -10.29 -12.59 -8.48
CA TYR A 293 -10.95 -12.87 -7.21
C TYR A 293 -11.65 -14.24 -7.18
N GLU A 294 -12.24 -14.70 -8.29
CA GLU A 294 -12.80 -16.05 -8.38
C GLU A 294 -11.72 -17.11 -8.23
N PHE A 295 -10.57 -16.89 -8.86
CA PHE A 295 -9.41 -17.78 -8.76
C PHE A 295 -8.96 -17.92 -7.30
N ILE A 296 -8.82 -16.80 -6.56
CA ILE A 296 -8.43 -16.78 -5.16
C ILE A 296 -9.49 -17.48 -4.29
N TYR A 297 -10.76 -17.14 -4.49
CA TYR A 297 -11.86 -17.68 -3.68
C TYR A 297 -11.99 -19.20 -3.82
N ASP A 298 -11.91 -19.71 -5.04
CA ASP A 298 -11.95 -21.14 -5.32
C ASP A 298 -10.71 -21.85 -4.77
N TYR A 299 -9.53 -21.25 -4.88
CA TYR A 299 -8.30 -21.78 -4.29
C TYR A 299 -8.41 -21.96 -2.77
N LEU A 300 -9.11 -21.04 -2.10
CA LEU A 300 -9.38 -21.09 -0.67
C LEU A 300 -10.50 -22.05 -0.29
N ASN A 301 -11.18 -22.62 -1.27
CA ASN A 301 -12.30 -23.58 -1.11
C ASN A 301 -13.50 -22.99 -0.32
N GLY A 302 -13.87 -21.74 -0.64
CA GLY A 302 -14.98 -21.03 0.00
C GLY A 302 -14.78 -20.82 1.50
N PRO A 303 -13.98 -19.83 1.90
CA PRO A 303 -13.67 -19.57 3.30
C PRO A 303 -14.93 -19.22 4.10
N ASN A 304 -14.91 -19.51 5.42
CA ASN A 304 -16.03 -19.29 6.34
C ASN A 304 -15.98 -17.93 7.06
N TYR A 305 -15.18 -16.99 6.54
CA TYR A 305 -15.10 -15.61 7.00
C TYR A 305 -15.55 -14.64 5.90
N PRO A 306 -15.89 -13.36 6.24
CA PRO A 306 -16.31 -12.38 5.23
C PRO A 306 -15.22 -12.12 4.20
N VAL A 307 -15.63 -12.07 2.91
CA VAL A 307 -14.75 -11.78 1.78
C VAL A 307 -15.41 -10.73 0.87
N LEU A 308 -14.76 -9.58 0.74
CA LEU A 308 -15.06 -8.58 -0.29
C LEU A 308 -14.02 -8.61 -1.40
N ALA A 309 -14.46 -8.46 -2.63
CA ALA A 309 -13.62 -8.39 -3.81
C ALA A 309 -13.91 -7.14 -4.64
N GLU A 310 -13.07 -6.89 -5.65
CA GLU A 310 -13.14 -5.74 -6.55
C GLU A 310 -13.02 -4.38 -5.81
N CYS A 311 -12.28 -4.34 -4.69
CA CYS A 311 -12.07 -3.11 -3.94
C CYS A 311 -10.98 -2.22 -4.57
N ASP A 312 -11.11 -0.89 -4.39
CA ASP A 312 -10.33 0.13 -5.12
C ASP A 312 -9.03 0.52 -4.42
N PHE A 313 -8.24 -0.43 -3.97
CA PHE A 313 -6.89 -0.21 -3.43
C PHE A 313 -5.85 -1.04 -4.21
N SER A 314 -5.74 -0.80 -5.50
CA SER A 314 -4.95 -1.62 -6.41
C SER A 314 -4.27 -0.80 -7.50
N HIS A 315 -3.69 -1.46 -8.49
CA HIS A 315 -3.11 -0.81 -9.67
C HIS A 315 -4.16 -0.24 -10.65
N CYS A 316 -5.45 -0.54 -10.45
CA CYS A 316 -6.53 0.20 -11.09
C CYS A 316 -6.70 1.58 -10.43
N ALA A 317 -7.23 2.54 -11.17
CA ALA A 317 -7.48 3.88 -10.63
C ALA A 317 -8.98 4.10 -10.35
N PRO A 318 -9.34 4.85 -9.28
CA PRO A 318 -8.47 5.52 -8.32
C PRO A 318 -7.91 4.57 -7.26
N MET A 319 -6.79 4.94 -6.65
CA MET A 319 -6.19 4.22 -5.54
C MET A 319 -6.71 4.75 -4.20
N LEU A 320 -7.50 3.98 -3.47
CA LEU A 320 -7.86 4.28 -2.09
C LEU A 320 -6.74 3.85 -1.14
N THR A 321 -6.54 4.61 -0.06
CA THR A 321 -5.47 4.34 0.91
C THR A 321 -5.97 3.44 2.03
N LEU A 322 -5.27 2.33 2.31
CA LEU A 322 -5.52 1.45 3.45
C LEU A 322 -4.35 1.50 4.44
N PRO A 323 -4.59 1.74 5.74
CA PRO A 323 -3.53 1.74 6.73
C PRO A 323 -3.19 0.31 7.18
N ILE A 324 -1.91 -0.03 7.18
CA ILE A 324 -1.39 -1.27 7.77
C ILE A 324 -1.29 -1.08 9.28
N GLY A 325 -1.86 -1.99 10.05
CA GLY A 325 -1.76 -1.99 11.52
C GLY A 325 -2.92 -1.29 12.25
N ILE A 326 -3.84 -0.63 11.54
CA ILE A 326 -5.04 -0.01 12.12
C ILE A 326 -6.18 -1.04 12.17
N THR A 327 -7.04 -0.92 13.17
CA THR A 327 -8.26 -1.73 13.25
C THR A 327 -9.28 -1.30 12.21
N ALA A 328 -9.89 -2.27 11.53
CA ALA A 328 -11.03 -2.05 10.66
C ALA A 328 -12.21 -2.93 11.02
N LYS A 329 -13.41 -2.49 10.65
CA LYS A 329 -14.63 -3.30 10.60
C LYS A 329 -14.94 -3.57 9.14
N LEU A 330 -15.04 -4.85 8.79
CA LEU A 330 -15.49 -5.34 7.50
C LEU A 330 -16.91 -5.88 7.65
N ASP A 331 -17.85 -5.33 6.91
CA ASP A 331 -19.21 -5.85 6.77
C ASP A 331 -19.41 -6.22 5.29
N ALA A 332 -19.21 -7.50 4.98
CA ALA A 332 -19.31 -7.97 3.61
C ALA A 332 -20.76 -8.02 3.10
N ASP A 333 -21.75 -8.14 3.98
CA ASP A 333 -23.17 -8.11 3.60
C ASP A 333 -23.60 -6.71 3.17
N ALA A 334 -23.08 -5.68 3.84
CA ALA A 334 -23.33 -4.27 3.53
C ALA A 334 -22.29 -3.65 2.59
N GLN A 335 -21.27 -4.42 2.18
CA GLN A 335 -20.15 -3.97 1.34
C GLN A 335 -19.45 -2.72 1.90
N THR A 336 -19.13 -2.74 3.20
CA THR A 336 -18.50 -1.59 3.86
C THR A 336 -17.23 -1.95 4.60
N ILE A 337 -16.29 -1.02 4.56
CA ILE A 337 -15.06 -1.04 5.34
C ILE A 337 -15.02 0.25 6.16
N GLU A 338 -14.80 0.14 7.46
CA GLU A 338 -14.69 1.27 8.39
C GLU A 338 -13.40 1.13 9.21
N LEU A 339 -12.54 2.14 9.19
CA LEU A 339 -11.38 2.24 10.09
C LEU A 339 -11.84 2.73 11.46
N VAL A 340 -11.21 2.21 12.52
CA VAL A 340 -11.49 2.57 13.92
C VAL A 340 -10.17 2.78 14.66
N ARG A 341 -10.08 3.86 15.44
CA ARG A 341 -8.95 4.17 16.33
C ARG A 341 -9.24 3.79 17.77
#